data_7fac3afb1b2a9012c1240e64cbe8bec6
#
_entry.id   7fac3afb1b2a9012c1240e64cbe8bec6
#
_cell.length_a   1.000
_cell.length_b   1.000
_cell.length_c   1.000
_cell.angle_alpha   90.00
_cell.angle_beta   90.00
_cell.angle_gamma   90.00
#
_symmetry.space_group_name_H-M   'P 1'
#
loop_
_entity.id
_entity.type
_entity.pdbx_description
1 polymer ?
#
loop_
_entity_poly.entity_id
_entity_poly.type
_entity_poly.pdbx_seq_one_letter_code
_entity_poly.pdbx_strand_id
1 'polypeptide(L)'
;MAEPIDFWFDFSSPYGYLMSERIDELTARFGRKVRWHPILLGVVFKATGSAPLTLQHPAKAAYALRDFERSARFLGIPYRRPTRFPLPTQNAARAYYWLHGQDCALARRFAHAVYRALFVDDRDISAPATVLEIAANLGVDRASLDTALQSPEIKERLKEEVDNALRIGIFGSPHVIIDGEATLPLRINGEL
;
A
#
# COMPACT_ATOMS: atom_id res chain seq x y z
N MET A 1 8.68 5.63 25.39
CA MET A 1 7.93 4.68 24.53
C MET A 1 8.78 4.45 23.30
N ALA A 2 8.85 3.22 22.77
CA ALA A 2 9.58 2.96 21.54
C ALA A 2 8.95 3.72 20.37
N GLU A 3 9.79 4.21 19.44
CA GLU A 3 9.35 4.93 18.25
C GLU A 3 8.46 4.03 17.38
N PRO A 4 7.43 4.57 16.74
CA PRO A 4 6.64 3.82 15.77
C PRO A 4 7.49 3.34 14.60
N ILE A 5 7.08 2.23 13.98
CA ILE A 5 7.68 1.70 12.76
C ILE A 5 6.96 2.32 11.57
N ASP A 6 7.71 2.80 10.58
CA ASP A 6 7.12 3.36 9.36
C ASP A 6 6.99 2.28 8.28
N PHE A 7 5.78 2.12 7.77
CA PHE A 7 5.42 1.20 6.69
C PHE A 7 5.01 1.97 5.45
N TRP A 8 5.90 2.01 4.45
CA TRP A 8 5.69 2.67 3.17
C TRP A 8 5.22 1.67 2.13
N PHE A 9 4.11 1.97 1.45
CA PHE A 9 3.47 1.03 0.55
C PHE A 9 2.72 1.69 -0.59
N ASP A 10 2.46 0.93 -1.66
CA ASP A 10 1.54 1.30 -2.73
C ASP A 10 0.45 0.25 -2.83
N PHE A 11 -0.79 0.66 -3.02
CA PHE A 11 -1.94 -0.24 -3.15
C PHE A 11 -1.85 -1.20 -4.34
N SER A 12 -1.00 -0.93 -5.33
CA SER A 12 -0.73 -1.86 -6.43
C SER A 12 0.38 -2.87 -6.12
N SER A 13 0.99 -2.85 -4.92
CA SER A 13 2.07 -3.77 -4.58
C SER A 13 1.54 -5.07 -3.96
N PRO A 14 1.73 -6.25 -4.61
CA PRO A 14 1.38 -7.54 -4.01
C PRO A 14 2.14 -7.81 -2.71
N TYR A 15 3.45 -7.49 -2.65
CA TYR A 15 4.21 -7.63 -1.41
C TYR A 15 3.78 -6.60 -0.35
N GLY A 16 3.35 -5.39 -0.76
CA GLY A 16 2.72 -4.42 0.12
C GLY A 16 1.45 -4.98 0.76
N TYR A 17 0.61 -5.65 -0.03
CA TYR A 17 -0.57 -6.35 0.45
C TYR A 17 -0.20 -7.43 1.48
N LEU A 18 0.72 -8.34 1.15
CA LEU A 18 1.12 -9.42 2.05
C LEU A 18 1.70 -8.89 3.36
N MET A 19 2.48 -7.82 3.31
CA MET A 19 3.02 -7.17 4.51
C MET A 19 1.91 -6.50 5.32
N SER A 20 0.95 -5.84 4.68
CA SER A 20 -0.15 -5.17 5.36
C SER A 20 -0.96 -6.11 6.24
N GLU A 21 -1.10 -7.38 5.84
CA GLU A 21 -1.82 -8.42 6.60
C GLU A 21 -1.04 -8.94 7.83
N ARG A 22 0.23 -8.58 7.96
CA ARG A 22 1.12 -9.13 9.00
C ARG A 22 1.77 -8.08 9.90
N ILE A 23 2.01 -6.88 9.39
CA ILE A 23 2.88 -5.90 10.02
C ILE A 23 2.39 -5.48 11.42
N ASP A 24 1.10 -5.26 11.59
CA ASP A 24 0.55 -4.83 12.87
C ASP A 24 0.69 -5.94 13.94
N GLU A 25 0.46 -7.20 13.58
CA GLU A 25 0.66 -8.34 14.48
C GLU A 25 2.14 -8.51 14.86
N LEU A 26 3.02 -8.45 13.85
CA LEU A 26 4.47 -8.61 14.07
C LEU A 26 5.01 -7.54 15.01
N THR A 27 4.67 -6.27 14.78
CA THR A 27 5.19 -5.15 15.57
C THR A 27 4.59 -5.09 16.96
N ALA A 28 3.33 -5.54 17.13
CA ALA A 28 2.68 -5.63 18.44
C ALA A 28 3.41 -6.57 19.40
N ARG A 29 4.08 -7.63 18.91
CA ARG A 29 4.91 -8.55 19.72
C ARG A 29 6.08 -7.83 20.40
N PHE A 30 6.52 -6.70 19.84
CA PHE A 30 7.59 -5.84 20.36
C PHE A 30 7.03 -4.57 21.04
N GLY A 31 5.71 -4.49 21.26
CA GLY A 31 5.06 -3.33 21.86
C GLY A 31 5.12 -2.07 20.99
N ARG A 32 5.32 -2.21 19.68
CA ARG A 32 5.47 -1.10 18.74
C ARG A 32 4.21 -0.88 17.90
N LYS A 33 3.93 0.38 17.59
CA LYS A 33 2.87 0.79 16.66
C LYS A 33 3.44 0.99 15.26
N VAL A 34 2.58 0.94 14.25
CA VAL A 34 2.95 1.17 12.84
C VAL A 34 2.29 2.45 12.35
N ARG A 35 3.07 3.30 11.68
CA ARG A 35 2.58 4.41 10.86
C ARG A 35 2.52 3.95 9.41
N TRP A 36 1.37 4.07 8.79
CA TRP A 36 1.13 3.63 7.43
C TRP A 36 1.23 4.79 6.46
N HIS A 37 2.05 4.66 5.42
CA HIS A 37 2.37 5.70 4.44
C HIS A 37 2.12 5.20 3.01
N PRO A 38 0.90 5.31 2.48
CA PRO A 38 0.68 5.01 1.06
C PRO A 38 1.40 6.02 0.17
N ILE A 39 2.11 5.52 -0.83
CA ILE A 39 2.85 6.28 -1.83
C ILE A 39 2.42 5.89 -3.25
N LEU A 40 2.98 6.54 -4.25
CA LEU A 40 2.77 6.21 -5.66
C LEU A 40 4.04 5.60 -6.25
N LEU A 41 4.11 4.27 -6.36
CA LEU A 41 5.26 3.58 -6.94
C LEU A 41 5.59 4.02 -8.36
N GLY A 42 4.58 4.38 -9.16
CA GLY A 42 4.83 4.88 -10.50
C GLY A 42 5.69 6.15 -10.52
N VAL A 43 5.52 7.05 -9.53
CA VAL A 43 6.33 8.26 -9.35
C VAL A 43 7.73 7.86 -8.84
N VAL A 44 7.80 6.98 -7.85
CA VAL A 44 9.06 6.49 -7.27
C VAL A 44 9.91 5.79 -8.34
N PHE A 45 9.33 4.91 -9.13
CA PHE A 45 10.04 4.22 -10.21
C PHE A 45 10.56 5.18 -11.28
N LYS A 46 9.77 6.20 -11.64
CA LYS A 46 10.22 7.23 -12.57
C LYS A 46 11.43 8.00 -12.05
N ALA A 47 11.44 8.32 -10.76
CA ALA A 47 12.54 9.06 -10.13
C ALA A 47 13.80 8.20 -9.97
N THR A 48 13.66 6.88 -9.71
CA THR A 48 14.78 5.96 -9.46
C THR A 48 15.25 5.21 -10.71
N GLY A 49 14.62 5.43 -11.87
CA GLY A 49 14.93 4.68 -13.10
C GLY A 49 14.52 3.20 -13.04
N SER A 50 13.60 2.84 -12.14
CA SER A 50 13.09 1.47 -11.97
C SER A 50 11.78 1.24 -12.74
N ALA A 51 11.24 0.04 -12.64
CA ALA A 51 9.96 -0.36 -13.24
C ALA A 51 9.28 -1.44 -12.40
N PRO A 52 7.94 -1.58 -12.49
CA PRO A 52 7.23 -2.69 -11.87
C PRO A 52 7.84 -4.04 -12.27
N LEU A 53 7.94 -4.97 -11.32
CA LEU A 53 8.55 -6.30 -11.56
C LEU A 53 7.93 -7.04 -12.74
N THR A 54 6.62 -6.87 -12.95
CA THR A 54 5.86 -7.49 -14.05
C THR A 54 6.09 -6.85 -15.42
N LEU A 55 6.71 -5.66 -15.47
CA LEU A 55 7.07 -4.95 -16.70
C LEU A 55 8.58 -5.01 -17.01
N GLN A 56 9.35 -5.73 -16.20
CA GLN A 56 10.77 -5.98 -16.44
C GLN A 56 10.98 -7.13 -17.45
N HIS A 57 12.22 -7.61 -17.54
CA HIS A 57 12.57 -8.74 -18.41
C HIS A 57 11.60 -9.92 -18.22
N PRO A 58 11.12 -10.59 -19.29
CA PRO A 58 10.07 -11.63 -19.22
C PRO A 58 10.31 -12.71 -18.18
N ALA A 59 11.57 -13.18 -18.01
CA ALA A 59 11.90 -14.18 -17.00
C ALA A 59 11.70 -13.67 -15.57
N LYS A 60 12.05 -12.39 -15.30
CA LYS A 60 11.82 -11.75 -13.99
C LYS A 60 10.34 -11.54 -13.74
N ALA A 61 9.59 -11.10 -14.74
CA ALA A 61 8.15 -10.92 -14.65
C ALA A 61 7.44 -12.25 -14.34
N ALA A 62 7.77 -13.31 -15.07
CA ALA A 62 7.20 -14.64 -14.84
C ALA A 62 7.56 -15.20 -13.46
N TYR A 63 8.77 -14.95 -12.98
CA TYR A 63 9.19 -15.33 -11.63
C TYR A 63 8.36 -14.56 -10.57
N ALA A 64 8.29 -13.23 -10.68
CA ALA A 64 7.59 -12.39 -9.73
C ALA A 64 6.11 -12.78 -9.59
N LEU A 65 5.43 -13.04 -10.71
CA LEU A 65 4.03 -13.46 -10.69
C LEU A 65 3.83 -14.79 -9.93
N ARG A 66 4.73 -15.77 -10.11
CA ARG A 66 4.70 -17.03 -9.35
C ARG A 66 5.07 -16.82 -7.87
N ASP A 67 5.97 -15.89 -7.61
CA ASP A 67 6.43 -15.61 -6.25
C ASP A 67 5.34 -14.94 -5.41
N PHE A 68 4.55 -14.03 -5.97
CA PHE A 68 3.39 -13.46 -5.29
C PHE A 68 2.41 -14.55 -4.81
N GLU A 69 2.04 -15.47 -5.70
CA GLU A 69 1.13 -16.58 -5.37
C GLU A 69 1.74 -17.54 -4.34
N ARG A 70 3.03 -17.85 -4.47
CA ARG A 70 3.76 -18.74 -3.55
C ARG A 70 3.84 -18.12 -2.15
N SER A 71 4.21 -16.84 -2.07
CA SER A 71 4.32 -16.10 -0.82
C SER A 71 2.97 -15.98 -0.11
N ALA A 72 1.90 -15.69 -0.86
CA ALA A 72 0.55 -15.65 -0.32
C ALA A 72 0.13 -17.00 0.28
N ARG A 73 0.35 -18.11 -0.45
CA ARG A 73 0.07 -19.46 0.04
C ARG A 73 0.88 -19.81 1.29
N PHE A 74 2.16 -19.47 1.31
CA PHE A 74 3.04 -19.71 2.46
C PHE A 74 2.55 -18.99 3.71
N LEU A 75 2.05 -17.76 3.56
CA LEU A 75 1.53 -16.94 4.65
C LEU A 75 0.07 -17.25 5.02
N GLY A 76 -0.62 -18.10 4.24
CA GLY A 76 -2.05 -18.36 4.42
C GLY A 76 -2.94 -17.15 4.10
N ILE A 77 -2.45 -16.20 3.29
CA ILE A 77 -3.16 -14.97 2.91
C ILE A 77 -3.91 -15.22 1.60
N PRO A 78 -5.24 -14.95 1.52
CA PRO A 78 -5.99 -15.03 0.28
C PRO A 78 -5.38 -14.13 -0.80
N TYR A 79 -5.13 -14.68 -1.98
CA TYR A 79 -4.57 -13.92 -3.09
C TYR A 79 -5.12 -14.43 -4.42
N ARG A 80 -5.58 -13.50 -5.22
CA ARG A 80 -5.92 -13.68 -6.63
C ARG A 80 -5.12 -12.70 -7.46
N ARG A 81 -4.50 -13.17 -8.53
CA ARG A 81 -3.80 -12.30 -9.47
C ARG A 81 -4.81 -11.38 -10.16
N PRO A 82 -4.66 -10.05 -10.05
CA PRO A 82 -5.56 -9.12 -10.72
C PRO A 82 -5.49 -9.24 -12.24
N THR A 83 -6.64 -9.14 -12.91
CA THR A 83 -6.72 -9.16 -14.38
C THR A 83 -6.12 -7.91 -15.00
N ARG A 84 -6.22 -6.75 -14.31
CA ARG A 84 -5.58 -5.49 -14.67
C ARG A 84 -4.50 -5.16 -13.65
N PHE A 85 -3.24 -5.18 -14.09
CA PHE A 85 -2.10 -4.98 -13.20
C PHE A 85 -0.84 -4.57 -13.98
N PRO A 86 -0.03 -3.59 -13.53
CA PRO A 86 -0.29 -2.71 -12.39
C PRO A 86 -1.39 -1.66 -12.66
N LEU A 87 -1.91 -1.05 -11.59
CA LEU A 87 -2.96 -0.02 -11.64
C LEU A 87 -2.49 1.30 -11.03
N PRO A 88 -3.00 2.45 -11.53
CA PRO A 88 -2.87 3.72 -10.82
C PRO A 88 -3.64 3.71 -9.50
N THR A 89 -3.00 4.19 -8.42
CA THR A 89 -3.52 4.08 -7.04
C THR A 89 -3.77 5.43 -6.36
N GLN A 90 -3.65 6.55 -7.10
CA GLN A 90 -3.73 7.89 -6.53
C GLN A 90 -5.06 8.17 -5.80
N ASN A 91 -6.18 7.64 -6.28
CA ASN A 91 -7.47 7.87 -5.63
C ASN A 91 -7.56 7.11 -4.30
N ALA A 92 -7.07 5.88 -4.24
CA ALA A 92 -6.99 5.11 -3.01
C ALA A 92 -6.04 5.75 -1.98
N ALA A 93 -4.88 6.24 -2.42
CA ALA A 93 -3.92 6.92 -1.55
C ALA A 93 -4.47 8.25 -1.01
N ARG A 94 -5.15 9.07 -1.85
CA ARG A 94 -5.83 10.30 -1.43
C ARG A 94 -6.93 10.01 -0.41
N ALA A 95 -7.77 9.01 -0.67
CA ALA A 95 -8.82 8.60 0.25
C ALA A 95 -8.24 8.18 1.61
N TYR A 96 -7.14 7.42 1.59
CA TYR A 96 -6.44 7.05 2.83
C TYR A 96 -6.02 8.27 3.64
N TYR A 97 -5.33 9.26 3.01
CA TYR A 97 -4.86 10.44 3.74
C TYR A 97 -6.00 11.31 4.26
N TRP A 98 -7.09 11.43 3.50
CA TRP A 98 -8.27 12.15 3.96
C TRP A 98 -8.91 11.46 5.18
N LEU A 99 -9.07 10.14 5.13
CA LEU A 99 -9.59 9.36 6.26
C LEU A 99 -8.65 9.40 7.47
N HIS A 100 -7.33 9.30 7.23
CA HIS A 100 -6.33 9.35 8.29
C HIS A 100 -6.35 10.67 9.07
N GLY A 101 -6.69 11.78 8.43
CA GLY A 101 -6.89 13.06 9.09
C GLY A 101 -8.09 13.10 10.03
N GLN A 102 -9.02 12.15 9.90
CA GLN A 102 -10.23 12.06 10.70
C GLN A 102 -10.15 10.94 11.74
N ASP A 103 -9.77 9.75 11.30
CA ASP A 103 -9.67 8.54 12.12
C ASP A 103 -8.62 7.59 11.53
N CYS A 104 -7.49 7.44 12.20
CA CYS A 104 -6.40 6.56 11.80
C CYS A 104 -6.83 5.07 11.73
N ALA A 105 -7.75 4.64 12.59
CA ALA A 105 -8.23 3.26 12.59
C ALA A 105 -9.15 3.00 11.38
N LEU A 106 -9.98 3.97 11.03
CA LEU A 106 -10.82 3.92 9.82
C LEU A 106 -9.96 3.90 8.56
N ALA A 107 -8.94 4.75 8.46
CA ALA A 107 -8.01 4.77 7.35
C ALA A 107 -7.30 3.42 7.16
N ARG A 108 -6.92 2.75 8.25
CA ARG A 108 -6.30 1.42 8.21
C ARG A 108 -7.28 0.35 7.72
N ARG A 109 -8.52 0.33 8.24
CA ARG A 109 -9.57 -0.56 7.74
C ARG A 109 -9.85 -0.33 6.26
N PHE A 110 -9.85 0.92 5.82
CA PHE A 110 -9.97 1.27 4.41
C PHE A 110 -8.80 0.71 3.59
N ALA A 111 -7.56 0.84 4.05
CA ALA A 111 -6.39 0.31 3.35
C ALA A 111 -6.48 -1.21 3.15
N HIS A 112 -6.86 -1.98 4.17
CA HIS A 112 -7.11 -3.41 4.04
C HIS A 112 -8.24 -3.71 3.05
N ALA A 113 -9.34 -2.95 3.09
CA ALA A 113 -10.46 -3.14 2.16
C ALA A 113 -10.07 -2.87 0.70
N VAL A 114 -9.22 -1.86 0.44
CA VAL A 114 -8.69 -1.56 -0.90
C VAL A 114 -7.79 -2.70 -1.40
N TYR A 115 -6.87 -3.18 -0.57
CA TYR A 115 -6.02 -4.30 -0.91
C TYR A 115 -6.81 -5.57 -1.20
N ARG A 116 -7.81 -5.87 -0.36
CA ARG A 116 -8.70 -7.01 -0.58
C ARG A 116 -9.48 -6.87 -1.89
N ALA A 117 -10.02 -5.69 -2.18
CA ALA A 117 -10.74 -5.43 -3.42
C ALA A 117 -9.88 -5.74 -4.65
N LEU A 118 -8.59 -5.37 -4.63
CA LEU A 118 -7.68 -5.64 -5.74
C LEU A 118 -7.20 -7.10 -5.77
N PHE A 119 -6.64 -7.61 -4.67
CA PHE A 119 -5.89 -8.87 -4.64
C PHE A 119 -6.71 -10.10 -4.25
N VAL A 120 -7.99 -9.95 -3.94
CA VAL A 120 -8.92 -11.06 -3.67
C VAL A 120 -10.11 -11.01 -4.61
N ASP A 121 -10.74 -9.84 -4.71
CA ASP A 121 -12.01 -9.66 -5.43
C ASP A 121 -11.82 -9.23 -6.90
N ASP A 122 -10.58 -8.97 -7.35
CA ASP A 122 -10.20 -8.57 -8.71
C ASP A 122 -10.92 -7.29 -9.18
N ARG A 123 -11.09 -6.33 -8.28
CA ARG A 123 -11.76 -5.05 -8.56
C ARG A 123 -10.76 -4.00 -9.00
N ASP A 124 -11.16 -3.16 -9.94
CA ASP A 124 -10.38 -2.03 -10.42
C ASP A 124 -10.38 -0.86 -9.41
N ILE A 125 -9.36 -0.79 -8.55
CA ILE A 125 -9.18 0.29 -7.56
C ILE A 125 -8.66 1.60 -8.17
N SER A 126 -8.35 1.65 -9.47
CA SER A 126 -8.01 2.90 -10.15
C SER A 126 -9.25 3.77 -10.40
N ALA A 127 -10.42 3.14 -10.51
CA ALA A 127 -11.68 3.82 -10.72
C ALA A 127 -12.15 4.54 -9.44
N PRO A 128 -12.42 5.85 -9.50
CA PRO A 128 -12.92 6.59 -8.33
C PRO A 128 -14.18 5.96 -7.72
N ALA A 129 -15.09 5.47 -8.56
CA ALA A 129 -16.33 4.83 -8.12
C ALA A 129 -16.09 3.63 -7.20
N THR A 130 -15.08 2.80 -7.51
CA THR A 130 -14.69 1.65 -6.67
C THR A 130 -14.15 2.10 -5.31
N VAL A 131 -13.30 3.13 -5.29
CA VAL A 131 -12.74 3.69 -4.06
C VAL A 131 -13.84 4.26 -3.16
N LEU A 132 -14.77 5.02 -3.75
CA LEU A 132 -15.91 5.59 -3.04
C LEU A 132 -16.84 4.51 -2.47
N GLU A 133 -17.09 3.44 -3.21
CA GLU A 133 -17.90 2.31 -2.74
C GLU A 133 -17.25 1.58 -1.57
N ILE A 134 -15.93 1.30 -1.66
CA ILE A 134 -15.18 0.67 -0.57
C ILE A 134 -15.28 1.52 0.71
N ALA A 135 -15.11 2.83 0.60
CA ALA A 135 -15.22 3.73 1.74
C ALA A 135 -16.65 3.78 2.31
N ALA A 136 -17.67 3.84 1.43
CA ALA A 136 -19.07 3.84 1.85
C ALA A 136 -19.46 2.58 2.63
N ASN A 137 -18.93 1.43 2.26
CA ASN A 137 -19.13 0.16 2.99
C ASN A 137 -18.51 0.18 4.41
N LEU A 138 -17.64 1.14 4.68
CA LEU A 138 -17.06 1.38 6.01
C LEU A 138 -17.77 2.52 6.77
N GLY A 139 -18.88 3.04 6.23
CA GLY A 139 -19.67 4.10 6.85
C GLY A 139 -19.22 5.52 6.50
N VAL A 140 -18.34 5.68 5.50
CA VAL A 140 -17.86 6.99 5.05
C VAL A 140 -18.90 7.64 4.14
N ASP A 141 -19.18 8.93 4.35
CA ASP A 141 -20.04 9.69 3.45
C ASP A 141 -19.39 9.82 2.06
N ARG A 142 -20.09 9.26 1.07
CA ARG A 142 -19.60 9.19 -0.30
C ARG A 142 -19.39 10.57 -0.93
N ALA A 143 -20.28 11.51 -0.69
CA ALA A 143 -20.23 12.83 -1.31
C ALA A 143 -19.05 13.65 -0.76
N SER A 144 -18.84 13.57 0.55
CA SER A 144 -17.71 14.22 1.23
C SER A 144 -16.37 13.67 0.72
N LEU A 145 -16.25 12.35 0.58
CA LEU A 145 -15.02 11.75 0.05
C LEU A 145 -14.80 12.10 -1.43
N ASP A 146 -15.84 12.07 -2.25
CA ASP A 146 -15.71 12.43 -3.67
C ASP A 146 -15.21 13.87 -3.84
N THR A 147 -15.75 14.80 -3.06
CA THR A 147 -15.28 16.19 -3.01
C THR A 147 -13.81 16.25 -2.57
N ALA A 148 -13.45 15.53 -1.52
CA ALA A 148 -12.09 15.49 -0.98
C ALA A 148 -11.06 14.96 -1.99
N LEU A 149 -11.40 13.92 -2.75
CA LEU A 149 -10.51 13.36 -3.79
C LEU A 149 -10.12 14.38 -4.86
N GLN A 150 -10.97 15.39 -5.10
CA GLN A 150 -10.73 16.44 -6.06
C GLN A 150 -10.04 17.66 -5.45
N SER A 151 -10.02 17.80 -4.14
CA SER A 151 -9.48 18.98 -3.45
C SER A 151 -7.97 19.13 -3.72
N PRO A 152 -7.49 20.37 -3.89
CA PRO A 152 -6.06 20.66 -4.02
C PRO A 152 -5.27 20.22 -2.79
N GLU A 153 -5.86 20.36 -1.60
CA GLU A 153 -5.27 20.04 -0.31
C GLU A 153 -4.87 18.55 -0.22
N ILE A 154 -5.78 17.64 -0.52
CA ILE A 154 -5.48 16.19 -0.46
C ILE A 154 -4.53 15.75 -1.59
N LYS A 155 -4.58 16.43 -2.75
CA LYS A 155 -3.61 16.18 -3.83
C LYS A 155 -2.20 16.59 -3.41
N GLU A 156 -2.06 17.78 -2.79
CA GLU A 156 -0.75 18.24 -2.29
C GLU A 156 -0.28 17.37 -1.12
N ARG A 157 -1.16 16.98 -0.20
CA ARG A 157 -0.81 16.06 0.89
C ARG A 157 -0.19 14.76 0.37
N LEU A 158 -0.80 14.13 -0.62
CA LEU A 158 -0.22 12.91 -1.23
C LEU A 158 1.12 13.19 -1.90
N LYS A 159 1.24 14.33 -2.60
CA LYS A 159 2.49 14.74 -3.24
C LYS A 159 3.61 14.92 -2.21
N GLU A 160 3.36 15.63 -1.11
CA GLU A 160 4.31 15.80 -0.01
C GLU A 160 4.81 14.47 0.56
N GLU A 161 3.92 13.50 0.74
CA GLU A 161 4.29 12.17 1.23
C GLU A 161 5.16 11.40 0.22
N VAL A 162 4.86 11.49 -1.08
CA VAL A 162 5.70 10.88 -2.12
C VAL A 162 7.07 11.57 -2.20
N ASP A 163 7.10 12.90 -2.13
CA ASP A 163 8.35 13.68 -2.12
C ASP A 163 9.19 13.34 -0.87
N ASN A 164 8.54 13.20 0.29
CA ASN A 164 9.19 12.75 1.52
C ASN A 164 9.78 11.34 1.36
N ALA A 165 9.01 10.40 0.80
CA ALA A 165 9.48 9.05 0.54
C ALA A 165 10.76 9.05 -0.32
N LEU A 166 10.77 9.82 -1.40
CA LEU A 166 11.94 9.96 -2.27
C LEU A 166 13.14 10.56 -1.52
N ARG A 167 12.92 11.59 -0.70
CA ARG A 167 13.97 12.27 0.07
C ARG A 167 14.64 11.35 1.10
N ILE A 168 13.89 10.43 1.71
CA ILE A 168 14.42 9.46 2.68
C ILE A 168 14.87 8.14 2.04
N GLY A 169 14.88 8.08 0.69
CA GLY A 169 15.44 6.95 -0.05
C GLY A 169 14.51 5.76 -0.24
N ILE A 170 13.19 5.92 -0.15
CA ILE A 170 12.23 4.86 -0.48
C ILE A 170 12.28 4.62 -2.01
N PHE A 171 12.51 3.39 -2.41
CA PHE A 171 12.61 2.99 -3.82
C PHE A 171 11.67 1.84 -4.21
N GLY A 172 10.85 1.34 -3.28
CA GLY A 172 9.96 0.19 -3.51
C GLY A 172 8.85 0.08 -2.48
N SER A 173 8.03 -0.96 -2.61
CA SER A 173 6.92 -1.30 -1.70
C SER A 173 6.82 -2.83 -1.54
N PRO A 174 6.73 -3.35 -0.31
CA PRO A 174 6.78 -2.61 0.96
C PRO A 174 8.19 -2.10 1.27
N HIS A 175 8.25 -1.00 2.02
CA HIS A 175 9.50 -0.50 2.59
C HIS A 175 9.23 -0.17 4.07
N VAL A 176 10.03 -0.69 4.96
CA VAL A 176 9.84 -0.53 6.41
C VAL A 176 11.05 0.19 7.00
N ILE A 177 10.80 1.18 7.86
CA ILE A 177 11.85 1.88 8.60
C ILE A 177 11.67 1.60 10.09
N ILE A 178 12.71 1.07 10.70
CA ILE A 178 12.77 0.73 12.12
C ILE A 178 13.93 1.53 12.73
N ASP A 179 13.62 2.41 13.68
CA ASP A 179 14.60 3.25 14.38
C ASP A 179 15.52 4.04 13.43
N GLY A 180 14.96 4.51 12.31
CA GLY A 180 15.68 5.26 11.28
C GLY A 180 16.43 4.39 10.27
N GLU A 181 16.47 3.08 10.44
CA GLU A 181 17.11 2.14 9.53
C GLU A 181 16.08 1.56 8.55
N ALA A 182 16.39 1.64 7.25
CA ALA A 182 15.55 1.12 6.19
C ALA A 182 15.72 -0.40 6.06
N THR A 183 14.62 -1.14 6.14
CA THR A 183 14.60 -2.57 5.89
C THR A 183 13.65 -2.89 4.75
N LEU A 184 14.12 -3.64 3.74
CA LEU A 184 13.24 -4.30 2.80
C LEU A 184 12.84 -5.65 3.40
N PRO A 185 11.58 -5.86 3.78
CA PRO A 185 11.15 -7.13 4.36
C PRO A 185 11.03 -8.19 3.25
N LEU A 186 12.15 -8.55 2.64
CA LEU A 186 12.24 -9.62 1.63
C LEU A 186 12.39 -11.02 2.22
N ARG A 187 12.48 -11.13 3.54
CA ARG A 187 12.51 -12.43 4.22
C ARG A 187 11.33 -12.55 5.17
N ILE A 188 10.19 -12.94 4.64
CA ILE A 188 9.04 -13.40 5.42
C ILE A 188 9.29 -14.86 5.88
N ASN A 189 10.49 -15.19 6.24
CA ASN A 189 10.88 -16.50 6.73
C ASN A 189 10.90 -16.54 8.26
N GLY A 190 9.91 -15.95 8.93
CA GLY A 190 9.67 -16.23 10.36
C GLY A 190 10.83 -15.95 11.35
N GLU A 191 11.96 -15.50 10.88
CA GLU A 191 13.11 -15.09 11.68
C GLU A 191 13.41 -13.62 11.39
N LEU A 192 13.09 -12.78 12.36
CA LEU A 192 13.69 -11.46 12.54
C LEU A 192 14.95 -11.63 13.38
#